data_0f129082e6be1c0700a60a410a34b2ae
#
_entry.id   0f129082e6be1c0700a60a410a34b2ae
#
_cell.length_a   1.000
_cell.length_b   1.000
_cell.length_c   1.000
_cell.angle_alpha   90.00
_cell.angle_beta   90.00
_cell.angle_gamma   90.00
#
_symmetry.space_group_name_H-M   'P 1'
#
loop_
_entity.id
_entity.type
_entity.pdbx_description
1 polymer ?
#
loop_
_entity_poly.entity_id
_entity_poly.type
_entity_poly.pdbx_seq_one_letter_code
_entity_poly.pdbx_strand_id
1 'polypeptide(L)'
;MSGNIKTRKDVFSVLDSQLTSPSFPITIRDFRANIKYKNFEIGKNFFLEDDNIEIYSIALNHPDGAIGYRVQAEGKSVCYITDHEHIPGIKNEKLIAFLRGADILIYDSTYRDEDFNKYVGWGHSTWQEGSRLAEAANIKKYFVFHHDPENKDKDMKKIENESKRISDKLLVAKEGMCVNI
;
A
#
# COMPACT_ATOMS: atom_id res chain seq x y z
N MET A 1 -13.71 -1.44 -4.69
CA MET A 1 -13.89 0.01 -4.41
C MET A 1 -12.68 0.75 -4.90
N SER A 2 -12.83 1.91 -5.48
CA SER A 2 -11.72 2.71 -5.98
C SER A 2 -11.96 4.18 -5.69
N GLY A 3 -10.95 4.86 -5.17
CA GLY A 3 -10.91 6.31 -5.08
C GLY A 3 -10.09 6.84 -6.24
N ASN A 4 -10.70 7.58 -7.14
CA ASN A 4 -10.04 8.04 -8.34
C ASN A 4 -9.39 9.41 -8.13
N ILE A 5 -8.07 9.48 -8.21
CA ILE A 5 -7.31 10.72 -7.98
C ILE A 5 -7.20 11.57 -9.25
N LYS A 6 -7.06 10.99 -10.43
CA LYS A 6 -6.76 11.74 -11.67
C LYS A 6 -7.85 11.73 -12.73
N THR A 7 -8.61 10.67 -12.89
CA THR A 7 -9.43 10.49 -14.09
C THR A 7 -10.88 10.93 -13.95
N ARG A 8 -11.38 11.25 -12.77
CA ARG A 8 -12.81 11.54 -12.47
C ARG A 8 -13.80 10.50 -13.03
N LYS A 9 -13.32 9.36 -13.51
CA LYS A 9 -14.15 8.25 -13.97
C LYS A 9 -14.53 7.39 -12.76
N ASP A 10 -15.76 6.86 -12.77
CA ASP A 10 -16.17 5.89 -11.77
C ASP A 10 -15.44 4.55 -11.95
N VAL A 11 -15.40 3.75 -10.89
CA VAL A 11 -14.65 2.48 -10.88
C VAL A 11 -15.14 1.49 -11.95
N PHE A 12 -16.45 1.49 -12.25
CA PHE A 12 -16.99 0.64 -13.32
C PHE A 12 -16.40 1.02 -14.67
N SER A 13 -16.44 2.31 -15.03
CA SER A 13 -15.89 2.80 -16.31
C SER A 13 -14.40 2.53 -16.47
N VAL A 14 -13.62 2.60 -15.37
CA VAL A 14 -12.19 2.29 -15.41
C VAL A 14 -11.97 0.80 -15.71
N LEU A 15 -12.66 -0.09 -15.00
CA LEU A 15 -12.53 -1.54 -15.20
C LEU A 15 -13.07 -1.96 -16.58
N ASP A 16 -14.22 -1.45 -17.00
CA ASP A 16 -14.84 -1.76 -18.28
C ASP A 16 -13.90 -1.38 -19.45
N SER A 17 -13.20 -0.26 -19.34
CA SER A 17 -12.25 0.18 -20.35
C SER A 17 -11.03 -0.74 -20.52
N GLN A 18 -10.70 -1.54 -19.53
CA GLN A 18 -9.59 -2.50 -19.59
C GLN A 18 -10.01 -3.87 -20.14
N LEU A 19 -11.31 -4.19 -20.05
CA LEU A 19 -11.89 -5.45 -20.47
C LEU A 19 -12.57 -5.29 -21.83
N THR A 20 -11.81 -4.90 -22.87
CA THR A 20 -12.30 -4.62 -24.20
C THR A 20 -11.52 -5.35 -25.28
N SER A 21 -12.24 -5.84 -26.32
CA SER A 21 -11.63 -6.39 -27.53
C SER A 21 -10.78 -5.34 -28.25
N PRO A 22 -9.62 -5.69 -28.86
CA PRO A 22 -9.05 -7.04 -28.94
C PRO A 22 -8.15 -7.42 -27.76
N SER A 23 -7.91 -6.52 -26.82
CA SER A 23 -6.96 -6.75 -25.70
C SER A 23 -7.46 -7.80 -24.71
N PHE A 24 -8.78 -7.91 -24.53
CA PHE A 24 -9.39 -8.90 -23.64
C PHE A 24 -10.65 -9.50 -24.28
N PRO A 25 -10.83 -10.84 -24.22
CA PRO A 25 -11.89 -11.54 -24.97
C PRO A 25 -13.28 -11.45 -24.34
N ILE A 26 -13.37 -11.11 -23.05
CA ILE A 26 -14.64 -10.98 -22.33
C ILE A 26 -14.79 -9.57 -21.77
N THR A 27 -16.03 -9.16 -21.55
CA THR A 27 -16.37 -7.86 -20.94
C THR A 27 -16.70 -8.03 -19.47
N ILE A 28 -16.74 -6.94 -18.72
CA ILE A 28 -17.15 -6.94 -17.31
C ILE A 28 -18.59 -7.48 -17.12
N ARG A 29 -19.41 -7.40 -18.17
CA ARG A 29 -20.82 -7.88 -18.17
C ARG A 29 -20.93 -9.39 -18.25
N ASP A 30 -19.87 -10.06 -18.71
CA ASP A 30 -19.81 -11.52 -18.80
C ASP A 30 -19.46 -12.18 -17.45
N PHE A 31 -19.14 -11.37 -16.43
CA PHE A 31 -18.84 -11.88 -15.11
C PHE A 31 -20.09 -12.45 -14.42
N ARG A 32 -19.97 -13.68 -13.91
CA ARG A 32 -21.07 -14.37 -13.22
C ARG A 32 -21.24 -13.90 -11.76
N ALA A 33 -20.25 -13.22 -11.20
CA ALA A 33 -20.30 -12.70 -9.85
C ALA A 33 -21.26 -11.50 -9.75
N ASN A 34 -21.96 -11.39 -8.63
CA ASN A 34 -22.73 -10.18 -8.31
C ASN A 34 -21.77 -9.10 -7.78
N ILE A 35 -21.36 -8.17 -8.65
CA ILE A 35 -20.37 -7.14 -8.34
C ILE A 35 -21.07 -5.81 -8.11
N LYS A 36 -20.87 -5.23 -6.92
CA LYS A 36 -21.32 -3.88 -6.59
C LYS A 36 -20.13 -2.91 -6.69
N TYR A 37 -20.25 -1.89 -7.49
CA TYR A 37 -19.22 -0.85 -7.67
C TYR A 37 -19.55 0.35 -6.79
N LYS A 38 -18.62 0.72 -5.90
CA LYS A 38 -18.77 1.88 -5.02
C LYS A 38 -17.60 2.83 -5.23
N ASN A 39 -17.88 4.09 -5.48
CA ASN A 39 -16.89 5.17 -5.45
C ASN A 39 -16.88 5.76 -4.03
N PHE A 40 -15.73 6.26 -3.61
CA PHE A 40 -15.57 6.94 -2.34
C PHE A 40 -14.72 8.20 -2.50
N GLU A 41 -14.82 9.11 -1.55
CA GLU A 41 -14.00 10.32 -1.48
C GLU A 41 -12.77 10.07 -0.62
N ILE A 42 -11.58 10.35 -1.17
CA ILE A 42 -10.32 10.17 -0.45
C ILE A 42 -10.28 11.09 0.77
N GLY A 43 -9.86 10.54 1.90
CA GLY A 43 -9.84 11.25 3.18
C GLY A 43 -11.13 11.15 3.99
N LYS A 44 -12.20 10.60 3.40
CA LYS A 44 -13.40 10.20 4.12
C LYS A 44 -13.37 8.70 4.43
N ASN A 45 -13.76 8.35 5.64
CA ASN A 45 -13.94 6.94 6.04
C ASN A 45 -15.25 6.38 5.50
N PHE A 46 -15.29 5.07 5.33
CA PHE A 46 -16.47 4.33 4.94
C PHE A 46 -16.47 2.93 5.56
N PHE A 47 -17.65 2.35 5.69
CA PHE A 47 -17.85 1.01 6.24
C PHE A 47 -18.10 -0.01 5.13
N LEU A 48 -17.57 -1.21 5.29
CA LEU A 48 -18.06 -2.40 4.59
C LEU A 48 -19.31 -2.88 5.34
N GLU A 49 -20.44 -2.93 4.64
CA GLU A 49 -21.80 -3.01 5.24
C GLU A 49 -22.04 -4.26 6.09
N ASP A 50 -21.37 -5.38 5.78
CA ASP A 50 -21.67 -6.68 6.39
C ASP A 50 -20.71 -7.08 7.53
N ASP A 51 -19.58 -6.39 7.73
CA ASP A 51 -18.47 -6.92 8.55
C ASP A 51 -17.98 -5.99 9.68
N ASN A 52 -18.66 -4.88 9.93
CA ASN A 52 -18.20 -3.89 10.92
C ASN A 52 -16.76 -3.41 10.69
N ILE A 53 -16.31 -3.43 9.42
CA ILE A 53 -14.97 -3.02 9.01
C ILE A 53 -15.01 -1.57 8.58
N GLU A 54 -14.22 -0.74 9.24
CA GLU A 54 -14.06 0.67 8.87
C GLU A 54 -12.78 0.86 8.05
N ILE A 55 -12.91 1.60 6.95
CA ILE A 55 -11.80 1.89 6.04
C ILE A 55 -11.56 3.40 5.97
N TYR A 56 -10.34 3.80 6.20
CA TYR A 56 -9.82 5.15 5.99
C TYR A 56 -8.91 5.16 4.77
N SER A 57 -8.85 6.29 4.09
CA SER A 57 -8.02 6.46 2.91
C SER A 57 -7.21 7.74 2.95
N ILE A 58 -6.03 7.72 2.33
CA ILE A 58 -5.13 8.87 2.21
C ILE A 58 -4.53 8.89 0.80
N ALA A 59 -4.44 10.08 0.19
CA ALA A 59 -3.71 10.25 -1.06
C ALA A 59 -2.20 10.10 -0.81
N LEU A 60 -1.54 9.35 -1.68
CA LEU A 60 -0.10 9.10 -1.65
C LEU A 60 0.62 9.91 -2.72
N ASN A 61 1.90 10.16 -2.50
CA ASN A 61 2.78 10.78 -3.50
C ASN A 61 3.20 9.71 -4.52
N HIS A 62 2.64 9.79 -5.72
CA HIS A 62 2.93 8.92 -6.85
C HIS A 62 2.66 9.70 -8.15
N PRO A 63 3.47 9.56 -9.22
CA PRO A 63 3.29 10.29 -10.48
C PRO A 63 1.87 10.18 -11.06
N ASP A 64 1.26 9.00 -11.00
CA ASP A 64 -0.10 8.76 -11.50
C ASP A 64 -1.18 8.82 -10.43
N GLY A 65 -0.80 9.11 -9.19
CA GLY A 65 -1.68 9.10 -8.03
C GLY A 65 -1.92 7.70 -7.49
N ALA A 66 -1.80 7.55 -6.17
CA ALA A 66 -2.10 6.32 -5.45
C ALA A 66 -2.85 6.61 -4.14
N ILE A 67 -3.43 5.59 -3.56
CA ILE A 67 -4.24 5.70 -2.35
C ILE A 67 -3.75 4.69 -1.32
N GLY A 68 -3.39 5.19 -0.14
CA GLY A 68 -3.15 4.36 1.02
C GLY A 68 -4.44 4.08 1.79
N TYR A 69 -4.50 2.93 2.43
CA TYR A 69 -5.65 2.48 3.20
C TYR A 69 -5.26 2.13 4.63
N ARG A 70 -6.15 2.45 5.57
CA ARG A 70 -6.14 1.92 6.93
C ARG A 70 -7.45 1.19 7.15
N VAL A 71 -7.38 -0.10 7.42
CA VAL A 71 -8.50 -0.98 7.71
C VAL A 71 -8.57 -1.21 9.20
N GLN A 72 -9.73 -1.00 9.79
CA GLN A 72 -9.97 -1.22 11.21
C GLN A 72 -11.11 -2.22 11.41
N ALA A 73 -10.86 -3.24 12.23
CA ALA A 73 -11.84 -4.23 12.64
C ALA A 73 -11.47 -4.79 14.04
N GLU A 74 -12.46 -5.02 14.87
CA GLU A 74 -12.28 -5.66 16.21
C GLU A 74 -11.18 -5.02 17.09
N GLY A 75 -11.03 -3.69 16.99
CA GLY A 75 -10.00 -2.96 17.75
C GLY A 75 -8.59 -3.10 17.21
N LYS A 76 -8.41 -3.75 16.05
CA LYS A 76 -7.14 -3.90 15.32
C LYS A 76 -7.10 -3.03 14.09
N SER A 77 -5.89 -2.72 13.61
CA SER A 77 -5.74 -1.93 12.41
C SER A 77 -4.53 -2.32 11.55
N VAL A 78 -4.76 -2.33 10.23
CA VAL A 78 -3.73 -2.58 9.22
C VAL A 78 -3.67 -1.39 8.28
N CYS A 79 -2.47 -0.86 8.05
CA CYS A 79 -2.23 0.17 7.05
C CYS A 79 -1.51 -0.45 5.84
N TYR A 80 -2.05 -0.19 4.64
CA TYR A 80 -1.51 -0.62 3.35
C TYR A 80 -1.11 0.60 2.54
N ILE A 81 0.20 0.78 2.35
CA ILE A 81 0.80 1.97 1.74
C ILE A 81 1.80 1.49 0.68
N THR A 82 1.34 1.26 -0.53
CA THR A 82 2.16 0.92 -1.70
C THR A 82 1.99 1.98 -2.78
N ASP A 83 2.91 2.01 -3.73
CA ASP A 83 2.97 3.07 -4.75
C ASP A 83 3.09 4.45 -4.08
N HIS A 84 4.05 4.55 -3.17
CA HIS A 84 4.32 5.77 -2.42
C HIS A 84 5.79 6.16 -2.48
N GLU A 85 6.07 7.32 -3.03
CA GLU A 85 7.39 7.92 -3.03
C GLU A 85 7.54 8.89 -1.85
N HIS A 86 8.54 8.69 -1.00
CA HIS A 86 8.89 9.64 0.03
C HIS A 86 9.75 10.78 -0.56
N ILE A 87 9.75 11.93 0.08
CA ILE A 87 10.62 13.05 -0.29
C ILE A 87 11.85 13.02 0.61
N PRO A 88 13.07 12.87 0.06
CA PRO A 88 14.28 12.80 0.86
C PRO A 88 14.43 13.97 1.84
N GLY A 89 14.72 13.67 3.09
CA GLY A 89 14.92 14.66 4.14
C GLY A 89 13.64 15.36 4.63
N ILE A 90 12.47 15.03 4.09
CA ILE A 90 11.20 15.63 4.52
C ILE A 90 10.36 14.59 5.26
N LYS A 91 10.08 14.87 6.53
CA LYS A 91 9.20 14.03 7.33
C LYS A 91 7.74 14.24 6.94
N ASN A 92 7.08 13.15 6.54
CA ASN A 92 5.67 13.21 6.14
C ASN A 92 4.73 13.12 7.37
N GLU A 93 4.53 14.24 8.05
CA GLU A 93 3.70 14.33 9.27
C GLU A 93 2.26 13.87 9.03
N LYS A 94 1.71 14.13 7.83
CA LYS A 94 0.35 13.70 7.47
C LYS A 94 0.25 12.18 7.41
N LEU A 95 1.23 11.52 6.79
CA LEU A 95 1.28 10.06 6.70
C LEU A 95 1.53 9.45 8.09
N ILE A 96 2.44 10.01 8.88
CA ILE A 96 2.69 9.56 10.25
C ILE A 96 1.42 9.63 11.11
N ALA A 97 0.67 10.73 11.02
CA ALA A 97 -0.60 10.87 11.74
C ALA A 97 -1.63 9.81 11.30
N PHE A 98 -1.71 9.50 10.01
CA PHE A 98 -2.59 8.48 9.45
C PHE A 98 -2.22 7.07 9.93
N LEU A 99 -0.92 6.77 10.04
CA LEU A 99 -0.39 5.48 10.46
C LEU A 99 -0.44 5.26 11.97
N ARG A 100 -0.53 6.32 12.76
CA ARG A 100 -0.30 6.31 14.21
C ARG A 100 -0.97 5.16 14.94
N GLY A 101 -0.15 4.36 15.64
CA GLY A 101 -0.57 3.28 16.50
C GLY A 101 -1.22 2.09 15.79
N ALA A 102 -1.06 1.97 14.47
CA ALA A 102 -1.55 0.79 13.77
C ALA A 102 -0.81 -0.49 14.21
N ASP A 103 -1.53 -1.61 14.20
CA ASP A 103 -0.96 -2.91 14.54
C ASP A 103 0.01 -3.38 13.46
N ILE A 104 -0.35 -3.17 12.20
CA ILE A 104 0.46 -3.54 11.05
C ILE A 104 0.59 -2.36 10.08
N LEU A 105 1.80 -2.15 9.59
CA LEU A 105 2.12 -1.35 8.41
C LEU A 105 2.65 -2.28 7.31
N ILE A 106 2.01 -2.27 6.15
CA ILE A 106 2.52 -2.84 4.90
C ILE A 106 2.95 -1.67 4.03
N TYR A 107 4.25 -1.57 3.70
CA TYR A 107 4.77 -0.35 3.08
C TYR A 107 5.63 -0.66 1.86
N ASP A 108 5.60 0.27 0.90
CA ASP A 108 6.41 0.28 -0.32
C ASP A 108 7.89 0.25 0.01
N SER A 109 8.55 -0.78 -0.45
CA SER A 109 9.95 -1.09 -0.13
C SER A 109 10.71 -1.53 -1.38
N THR A 110 10.37 -0.93 -2.51
CA THR A 110 10.93 -1.25 -3.83
C THR A 110 12.43 -1.03 -3.82
N TYR A 111 12.88 0.09 -3.26
CA TYR A 111 14.28 0.50 -3.31
C TYR A 111 14.98 0.43 -1.95
N ARG A 112 16.27 0.77 -1.96
CA ARG A 112 17.15 0.96 -0.82
C ARG A 112 17.58 2.42 -0.76
N ASP A 113 17.86 2.96 0.42
CA ASP A 113 18.28 4.34 0.60
C ASP A 113 19.52 4.69 -0.24
N GLU A 114 20.48 3.76 -0.34
CA GLU A 114 21.73 3.96 -1.10
C GLU A 114 21.51 4.18 -2.61
N ASP A 115 20.42 3.63 -3.16
CA ASP A 115 20.11 3.73 -4.58
C ASP A 115 18.96 4.70 -4.89
N PHE A 116 18.24 5.17 -3.89
CA PHE A 116 16.99 5.90 -4.04
C PHE A 116 17.09 7.14 -4.94
N ASN A 117 18.20 7.86 -4.88
CA ASN A 117 18.42 9.06 -5.71
C ASN A 117 18.34 8.79 -7.22
N LYS A 118 18.52 7.55 -7.66
CA LYS A 118 18.40 7.14 -9.07
C LYS A 118 16.95 7.00 -9.52
N TYR A 119 16.02 6.88 -8.57
CA TYR A 119 14.62 6.51 -8.80
C TYR A 119 13.62 7.56 -8.32
N VAL A 120 14.10 8.75 -7.98
CA VAL A 120 13.22 9.88 -7.64
C VAL A 120 12.31 10.21 -8.81
N GLY A 121 11.00 10.29 -8.55
CA GLY A 121 9.97 10.50 -9.58
C GLY A 121 9.35 9.19 -10.12
N TRP A 122 9.78 8.01 -9.62
CA TRP A 122 9.24 6.72 -10.05
C TRP A 122 8.04 6.24 -9.23
N GLY A 123 7.74 6.92 -8.13
CA GLY A 123 6.53 6.67 -7.33
C GLY A 123 6.70 5.62 -6.22
N HIS A 124 7.93 5.16 -5.94
CA HIS A 124 8.19 4.12 -4.95
C HIS A 124 9.13 4.61 -3.84
N SER A 125 9.25 3.83 -2.77
CA SER A 125 10.00 4.19 -1.58
C SER A 125 11.08 3.15 -1.23
N THR A 126 11.66 3.30 -0.04
CA THR A 126 12.69 2.40 0.49
C THR A 126 12.20 1.69 1.74
N TRP A 127 12.70 0.48 1.98
CA TRP A 127 12.35 -0.24 3.21
C TRP A 127 12.88 0.48 4.46
N GLN A 128 13.97 1.24 4.35
CA GLN A 128 14.51 2.04 5.44
C GLN A 128 13.58 3.21 5.80
N GLU A 129 12.98 3.86 4.81
CA GLU A 129 11.97 4.89 5.07
C GLU A 129 10.74 4.31 5.76
N GLY A 130 10.28 3.14 5.32
CA GLY A 130 9.22 2.41 6.02
C GLY A 130 9.54 2.14 7.49
N SER A 131 10.80 1.82 7.80
CA SER A 131 11.28 1.64 9.17
C SER A 131 11.21 2.94 9.98
N ARG A 132 11.64 4.08 9.41
CA ARG A 132 11.55 5.41 10.04
C ARG A 132 10.10 5.81 10.31
N LEU A 133 9.21 5.57 9.36
CA LEU A 133 7.77 5.83 9.51
C LEU A 133 7.13 4.94 10.58
N ALA A 134 7.49 3.65 10.60
CA ALA A 134 6.99 2.70 11.59
C ALA A 134 7.36 3.10 13.02
N GLU A 135 8.59 3.55 13.22
CA GLU A 135 9.06 4.08 14.51
C GLU A 135 8.31 5.38 14.89
N ALA A 136 8.28 6.36 13.97
CA ALA A 136 7.65 7.66 14.21
C ALA A 136 6.14 7.55 14.48
N ALA A 137 5.45 6.57 13.88
CA ALA A 137 4.03 6.31 14.05
C ALA A 137 3.71 5.30 15.16
N ASN A 138 4.71 4.76 15.87
CA ASN A 138 4.56 3.71 16.89
C ASN A 138 3.81 2.48 16.38
N ILE A 139 4.24 1.94 15.23
CA ILE A 139 3.70 0.73 14.61
C ILE A 139 4.18 -0.52 15.38
N LYS A 140 3.30 -1.52 15.52
CA LYS A 140 3.65 -2.76 16.22
C LYS A 140 4.43 -3.73 15.35
N LYS A 141 4.05 -3.89 14.06
CA LYS A 141 4.76 -4.72 13.07
C LYS A 141 4.80 -3.99 11.74
N TYR A 142 5.97 -3.97 11.09
CA TYR A 142 6.16 -3.41 9.76
C TYR A 142 6.53 -4.51 8.78
N PHE A 143 5.77 -4.61 7.68
CA PHE A 143 6.03 -5.53 6.57
C PHE A 143 6.70 -4.78 5.43
N VAL A 144 7.95 -5.10 5.19
CA VAL A 144 8.71 -4.73 3.99
C VAL A 144 8.06 -5.43 2.81
N PHE A 145 7.40 -4.68 1.93
CA PHE A 145 6.55 -5.20 0.85
C PHE A 145 6.77 -4.40 -0.44
N HIS A 146 6.14 -4.80 -1.54
CA HIS A 146 6.25 -4.13 -2.84
C HIS A 146 7.71 -4.07 -3.33
N HIS A 147 8.33 -5.26 -3.39
CA HIS A 147 9.74 -5.41 -3.73
C HIS A 147 10.00 -5.14 -5.22
N ASP A 148 11.19 -4.64 -5.53
CA ASP A 148 11.67 -4.52 -6.91
C ASP A 148 11.63 -5.91 -7.59
N PRO A 149 10.97 -6.06 -8.75
CA PRO A 149 10.89 -7.32 -9.47
C PRO A 149 12.25 -7.86 -9.94
N GLU A 150 13.27 -7.02 -10.02
CA GLU A 150 14.65 -7.44 -10.33
C GLU A 150 15.38 -8.09 -9.15
N ASN A 151 14.85 -7.97 -7.93
CA ASN A 151 15.42 -8.60 -6.75
C ASN A 151 15.33 -10.13 -6.84
N LYS A 152 16.45 -10.79 -6.60
CA LYS A 152 16.59 -12.23 -6.48
C LYS A 152 16.50 -12.66 -5.02
N ASP A 153 16.30 -13.94 -4.76
CA ASP A 153 16.21 -14.50 -3.41
C ASP A 153 17.39 -14.10 -2.51
N LYS A 154 18.59 -13.99 -3.06
CA LYS A 154 19.78 -13.51 -2.33
C LYS A 154 19.66 -12.06 -1.87
N ASP A 155 19.02 -11.21 -2.68
CA ASP A 155 18.84 -9.80 -2.38
C ASP A 155 17.76 -9.65 -1.31
N MET A 156 16.67 -10.42 -1.43
CA MET A 156 15.63 -10.51 -0.40
C MET A 156 16.18 -11.04 0.94
N LYS A 157 17.07 -12.04 0.90
CA LYS A 157 17.74 -12.55 2.11
C LYS A 157 18.64 -11.50 2.76
N LYS A 158 19.31 -10.67 1.96
CA LYS A 158 20.12 -9.54 2.46
C LYS A 158 19.23 -8.53 3.18
N ILE A 159 18.10 -8.11 2.57
CA ILE A 159 17.13 -7.20 3.18
C ILE A 159 16.58 -7.79 4.50
N GLU A 160 16.22 -9.07 4.52
CA GLU A 160 15.74 -9.77 5.72
C GLU A 160 16.78 -9.75 6.86
N ASN A 161 18.05 -9.99 6.55
CA ASN A 161 19.11 -9.96 7.54
C ASN A 161 19.41 -8.55 8.07
N GLU A 162 19.35 -7.55 7.20
CA GLU A 162 19.56 -6.15 7.58
C GLU A 162 18.39 -5.60 8.41
N SER A 163 17.15 -5.87 8.00
CA SER A 163 15.96 -5.43 8.71
C SER A 163 15.89 -6.03 10.14
N LYS A 164 16.22 -7.32 10.30
CA LYS A 164 16.28 -7.97 11.62
C LYS A 164 17.32 -7.36 12.57
N ARG A 165 18.41 -6.78 12.05
CA ARG A 165 19.40 -6.08 12.88
C ARG A 165 18.88 -4.76 13.43
N ILE A 166 17.91 -4.15 12.74
CA ILE A 166 17.30 -2.89 13.16
C ILE A 166 16.21 -3.15 14.20
N SER A 167 15.31 -4.09 13.94
CA SER A 167 14.22 -4.43 14.86
C SER A 167 13.54 -5.75 14.49
N ASP A 168 13.16 -6.51 15.50
CA ASP A 168 12.33 -7.72 15.35
C ASP A 168 10.90 -7.42 14.86
N LYS A 169 10.50 -6.15 14.87
CA LYS A 169 9.21 -5.70 14.34
C LYS A 169 9.20 -5.60 12.81
N LEU A 170 10.36 -5.64 12.16
CA LEU A 170 10.52 -5.56 10.72
C LEU A 170 10.51 -6.97 10.12
N LEU A 171 9.53 -7.24 9.29
CA LEU A 171 9.33 -8.54 8.64
C LEU A 171 9.35 -8.35 7.12
N VAL A 172 10.12 -9.13 6.41
CA VAL A 172 10.06 -9.17 4.94
C VAL A 172 8.89 -10.04 4.53
N ALA A 173 7.96 -9.48 3.78
CA ALA A 173 6.79 -10.20 3.29
C ALA A 173 7.18 -11.31 2.32
N LYS A 174 6.51 -12.45 2.41
CA LYS A 174 6.71 -13.63 1.57
C LYS A 174 5.36 -14.20 1.15
N GLU A 175 5.32 -14.82 -0.02
CA GLU A 175 4.14 -15.53 -0.49
C GLU A 175 3.71 -16.61 0.52
N GLY A 176 2.41 -16.73 0.74
CA GLY A 176 1.83 -17.68 1.71
C GLY A 176 2.01 -17.29 3.19
N MET A 177 2.59 -16.13 3.50
CA MET A 177 2.77 -15.68 4.88
C MET A 177 1.43 -15.32 5.51
N CYS A 178 1.11 -15.94 6.66
CA CYS A 178 -0.04 -15.61 7.49
C CYS A 178 0.42 -15.01 8.81
N VAL A 179 -0.24 -13.94 9.27
CA VAL A 179 0.09 -13.25 10.51
C VAL A 179 -1.17 -12.99 11.32
N ASN A 180 -1.16 -13.38 12.59
CA ASN A 180 -2.21 -13.02 13.54
C ASN A 180 -1.92 -11.65 14.14
N ILE A 181 -2.97 -10.84 14.28
CA ILE A 181 -2.93 -9.48 14.83
C ILE A 181 -3.48 -9.45 16.24
#